data_5098c19a1b98cf24e48ba5ee969af023
#
_entry.id   5098c19a1b98cf24e48ba5ee969af023
#
_cell.length_a   1.000
_cell.length_b   1.000
_cell.length_c   1.000
_cell.angle_alpha   90.00
_cell.angle_beta   90.00
_cell.angle_gamma   90.00
#
_symmetry.space_group_name_H-M   'P 1'
#
loop_
_entity.id
_entity.type
_entity.pdbx_description
1 polymer ?
#
loop_
_entity_poly.entity_id
_entity_poly.type
_entity_poly.pdbx_seq_one_letter_code
_entity_poly.pdbx_strand_id
1 'polypeptide(L)'
;MALKPALSVHDQIELLRQRGMTIDDEKKITTFLQSNHYYRLNIYFHKFMDSPDHYKNDCQFSQIIAAYENDRWLRNKILSVLEPIEINTRTQISHHLALTYGSDAFYQAKVFKDNVKYQEIFDNFSDEIARNKKDPVIVHHQNKYAGLFPIWVVVEFFSFNTLSKLYKNLLEPDKKIIAKGLYNANDYLFGQWLHVLSIQRNICAHYGYLFRREYPIRPIIAKSFKWDPAQDNQLFALFLVMRRLSDRNLWQTFIQNISDAEKTRPFFDLGDYGFPTDWRSYLV
;
A
#
# COMPACT_ATOMS: atom_id res chain seq x y z
N MET A 1 -25.13 25.29 3.43
CA MET A 1 -25.58 24.04 4.09
C MET A 1 -24.95 23.98 5.47
N ALA A 2 -25.72 23.68 6.52
CA ALA A 2 -25.17 23.45 7.85
C ALA A 2 -24.56 22.04 7.93
N LEU A 3 -23.48 21.85 8.72
CA LEU A 3 -22.92 20.55 9.02
C LEU A 3 -23.92 19.73 9.85
N LYS A 4 -23.89 18.40 9.68
CA LYS A 4 -24.67 17.49 10.53
C LYS A 4 -24.20 17.60 11.98
N PRO A 5 -25.11 17.56 12.98
CA PRO A 5 -24.73 17.58 14.37
C PRO A 5 -23.94 16.31 14.75
N ALA A 6 -23.09 16.44 15.78
CA ALA A 6 -22.43 15.29 16.37
C ALA A 6 -23.46 14.41 17.09
N LEU A 7 -23.30 13.09 16.97
CA LEU A 7 -24.14 12.09 17.65
C LEU A 7 -23.32 11.39 18.73
N SER A 8 -23.93 11.16 19.89
CA SER A 8 -23.36 10.25 20.89
C SER A 8 -23.32 8.82 20.33
N VAL A 9 -22.53 7.93 20.96
CA VAL A 9 -22.50 6.50 20.56
C VAL A 9 -23.90 5.87 20.69
N HIS A 10 -24.65 6.25 21.72
CA HIS A 10 -26.04 5.80 21.89
C HIS A 10 -26.92 6.26 20.72
N ASP A 11 -26.86 7.53 20.33
CA ASP A 11 -27.66 8.05 19.21
C ASP A 11 -27.25 7.43 17.87
N GLN A 12 -25.96 7.11 17.70
CA GLN A 12 -25.48 6.38 16.52
C GLN A 12 -26.09 4.98 16.45
N ILE A 13 -26.18 4.26 17.57
CA ILE A 13 -26.79 2.93 17.64
C ILE A 13 -28.30 3.02 17.33
N GLU A 14 -29.00 4.00 17.92
CA GLU A 14 -30.42 4.21 17.66
C GLU A 14 -30.70 4.56 16.19
N LEU A 15 -29.84 5.38 15.59
CA LEU A 15 -29.93 5.69 14.16
C LEU A 15 -29.78 4.42 13.29
N LEU A 16 -28.85 3.53 13.65
CA LEU A 16 -28.65 2.26 12.94
C LEU A 16 -29.88 1.35 13.05
N ARG A 17 -30.49 1.26 14.24
CA ARG A 17 -31.77 0.52 14.45
C ARG A 17 -32.90 1.08 13.61
N GLN A 18 -33.08 2.40 13.62
CA GLN A 18 -34.10 3.08 12.81
C GLN A 18 -33.95 2.81 11.31
N ARG A 19 -32.72 2.58 10.84
CA ARG A 19 -32.40 2.23 9.46
C ARG A 19 -32.49 0.74 9.16
N GLY A 20 -32.96 -0.09 10.10
CA GLY A 20 -33.20 -1.51 9.91
C GLY A 20 -32.02 -2.43 10.26
N MET A 21 -30.94 -1.91 10.88
CA MET A 21 -29.82 -2.76 11.31
C MET A 21 -30.12 -3.46 12.63
N THR A 22 -29.87 -4.76 12.68
CA THR A 22 -29.94 -5.53 13.93
C THR A 22 -28.71 -5.24 14.79
N ILE A 23 -28.93 -4.82 16.01
CA ILE A 23 -27.91 -4.61 17.05
C ILE A 23 -27.84 -5.88 17.88
N ASP A 24 -26.99 -6.80 17.44
CA ASP A 24 -26.88 -8.18 17.96
C ASP A 24 -26.13 -8.28 19.30
N ASP A 25 -25.21 -7.33 19.59
CA ASP A 25 -24.48 -7.23 20.87
C ASP A 25 -24.19 -5.75 21.17
N GLU A 26 -25.10 -5.09 21.85
CA GLU A 26 -25.01 -3.64 22.10
C GLU A 26 -23.76 -3.25 22.89
N LYS A 27 -23.34 -4.05 23.88
CA LYS A 27 -22.14 -3.78 24.68
C LYS A 27 -20.87 -3.82 23.84
N LYS A 28 -20.73 -4.84 23.01
CA LYS A 28 -19.61 -4.99 22.07
C LYS A 28 -19.61 -3.87 21.04
N ILE A 29 -20.77 -3.54 20.48
CA ILE A 29 -20.94 -2.48 19.48
C ILE A 29 -20.60 -1.11 20.07
N THR A 30 -21.06 -0.81 21.27
CA THR A 30 -20.71 0.42 22.01
C THR A 30 -19.19 0.55 22.16
N THR A 31 -18.54 -0.50 22.67
CA THR A 31 -17.07 -0.52 22.82
C THR A 31 -16.35 -0.33 21.49
N PHE A 32 -16.86 -0.96 20.45
CA PHE A 32 -16.27 -0.85 19.10
C PHE A 32 -16.42 0.56 18.53
N LEU A 33 -17.59 1.19 18.66
CA LEU A 33 -17.85 2.56 18.19
C LEU A 33 -17.10 3.62 19.02
N GLN A 34 -16.81 3.37 20.28
CA GLN A 34 -15.94 4.23 21.12
C GLN A 34 -14.49 4.23 20.63
N SER A 35 -14.04 3.10 20.04
CA SER A 35 -12.67 2.93 19.55
C SER A 35 -12.52 3.19 18.05
N ASN A 36 -13.61 3.13 17.28
CA ASN A 36 -13.62 3.26 15.84
C ASN A 36 -14.67 4.29 15.41
N HIS A 37 -14.23 5.44 14.96
CA HIS A 37 -15.12 6.52 14.56
C HIS A 37 -16.16 6.05 13.53
N TYR A 38 -17.46 6.36 13.74
CA TYR A 38 -18.56 5.97 12.85
C TYR A 38 -18.29 6.25 11.36
N TYR A 39 -17.73 7.42 11.04
CA TYR A 39 -17.39 7.80 9.67
C TYR A 39 -16.39 6.83 9.01
N ARG A 40 -15.46 6.26 9.80
CA ARG A 40 -14.50 5.27 9.32
C ARG A 40 -15.16 3.98 8.85
N LEU A 41 -16.33 3.66 9.37
CA LEU A 41 -17.09 2.45 9.06
C LEU A 41 -17.99 2.63 7.83
N ASN A 42 -18.17 3.86 7.35
CA ASN A 42 -19.15 4.19 6.33
C ASN A 42 -19.03 3.33 5.06
N ILE A 43 -17.79 3.05 4.61
CA ILE A 43 -17.57 2.24 3.41
C ILE A 43 -18.10 0.79 3.57
N TYR A 44 -18.01 0.23 4.77
CA TYR A 44 -18.49 -1.13 5.05
C TYR A 44 -20.01 -1.19 5.15
N PHE A 45 -20.66 -0.12 5.63
CA PHE A 45 -22.12 -0.04 5.67
C PHE A 45 -22.75 -0.16 4.28
N HIS A 46 -22.15 0.44 3.26
CA HIS A 46 -22.71 0.44 1.89
C HIS A 46 -22.94 -0.96 1.30
N LYS A 47 -22.17 -1.97 1.68
CA LYS A 47 -22.39 -3.36 1.24
C LYS A 47 -23.74 -3.90 1.68
N PHE A 48 -24.20 -3.47 2.84
CA PHE A 48 -25.36 -4.01 3.53
C PHE A 48 -26.60 -3.11 3.40
N MET A 49 -26.52 -2.04 2.62
CA MET A 49 -27.65 -1.19 2.27
C MET A 49 -28.35 -1.70 1.01
N ASP A 50 -29.68 -1.61 0.98
CA ASP A 50 -30.53 -1.83 -0.20
C ASP A 50 -31.00 -0.51 -0.81
N SER A 51 -31.10 0.54 0.00
CA SER A 51 -31.43 1.89 -0.42
C SER A 51 -30.74 2.94 0.48
N PRO A 52 -30.72 4.21 0.11
CA PRO A 52 -30.18 5.26 0.99
C PRO A 52 -30.82 5.22 2.36
N ASP A 53 -29.98 5.19 3.41
CA ASP A 53 -30.38 5.16 4.80
C ASP A 53 -31.22 3.94 5.25
N HIS A 54 -31.21 2.82 4.48
CA HIS A 54 -31.90 1.59 4.85
C HIS A 54 -31.01 0.37 4.64
N TYR A 55 -30.93 -0.51 5.65
CA TYR A 55 -30.15 -1.75 5.58
C TYR A 55 -31.01 -2.92 5.08
N LYS A 56 -30.34 -3.85 4.42
CA LYS A 56 -30.95 -5.12 3.99
C LYS A 56 -31.52 -5.88 5.18
N ASN A 57 -32.57 -6.67 4.91
CA ASN A 57 -33.11 -7.59 5.90
C ASN A 57 -31.99 -8.48 6.47
N ASP A 58 -32.05 -8.76 7.78
CA ASP A 58 -31.08 -9.58 8.51
C ASP A 58 -29.65 -9.01 8.59
N CYS A 59 -29.44 -7.73 8.25
CA CYS A 59 -28.17 -7.08 8.43
C CYS A 59 -27.86 -6.90 9.93
N GLN A 60 -26.75 -7.47 10.37
CA GLN A 60 -26.26 -7.37 11.76
C GLN A 60 -25.02 -6.49 11.83
N PHE A 61 -24.86 -5.73 12.93
CA PHE A 61 -23.68 -4.89 13.11
C PHE A 61 -22.37 -5.72 13.22
N SER A 62 -22.46 -6.96 13.73
CA SER A 62 -21.32 -7.88 13.74
C SER A 62 -20.71 -8.15 12.36
N GLN A 63 -21.50 -8.07 11.29
CA GLN A 63 -21.00 -8.18 9.91
C GLN A 63 -20.13 -6.98 9.52
N ILE A 64 -20.48 -5.79 10.00
CA ILE A 64 -19.69 -4.57 9.81
C ILE A 64 -18.34 -4.68 10.53
N ILE A 65 -18.37 -5.14 11.79
CA ILE A 65 -17.15 -5.41 12.56
C ILE A 65 -16.26 -6.42 11.80
N ALA A 66 -16.85 -7.51 11.34
CA ALA A 66 -16.10 -8.55 10.62
C ALA A 66 -15.48 -8.00 9.31
N ALA A 67 -16.22 -7.22 8.53
CA ALA A 67 -15.69 -6.59 7.31
C ALA A 67 -14.52 -5.64 7.62
N TYR A 68 -14.65 -4.81 8.66
CA TYR A 68 -13.58 -3.92 9.13
C TYR A 68 -12.31 -4.69 9.57
N GLU A 69 -12.48 -5.74 10.39
CA GLU A 69 -11.37 -6.55 10.88
C GLU A 69 -10.73 -7.41 9.77
N ASN A 70 -11.49 -7.84 8.78
CA ASN A 70 -10.99 -8.50 7.58
C ASN A 70 -10.12 -7.55 6.75
N ASP A 71 -10.58 -6.34 6.55
CA ASP A 71 -9.84 -5.30 5.84
C ASP A 71 -8.53 -4.93 6.56
N ARG A 72 -8.59 -4.78 7.89
CA ARG A 72 -7.41 -4.57 8.75
C ARG A 72 -6.41 -5.72 8.64
N TRP A 73 -6.88 -6.97 8.70
CA TRP A 73 -6.05 -8.15 8.56
C TRP A 73 -5.37 -8.20 7.19
N LEU A 74 -6.12 -7.92 6.12
CA LEU A 74 -5.61 -7.92 4.75
C LEU A 74 -4.54 -6.84 4.54
N ARG A 75 -4.73 -5.63 5.08
CA ARG A 75 -3.70 -4.57 5.05
C ARG A 75 -2.37 -5.04 5.66
N ASN A 76 -2.43 -5.68 6.83
CA ASN A 76 -1.23 -6.18 7.50
C ASN A 76 -0.54 -7.28 6.68
N LYS A 77 -1.30 -8.16 6.06
CA LYS A 77 -0.76 -9.20 5.17
C LYS A 77 -0.11 -8.61 3.92
N ILE A 78 -0.71 -7.61 3.32
CA ILE A 78 -0.13 -6.89 2.17
C ILE A 78 1.18 -6.20 2.58
N LEU A 79 1.22 -5.53 3.72
CA LEU A 79 2.44 -4.88 4.21
C LEU A 79 3.59 -5.88 4.38
N SER A 80 3.34 -7.10 4.88
CA SER A 80 4.38 -8.11 5.04
C SER A 80 4.99 -8.60 3.71
N VAL A 81 4.29 -8.39 2.59
CA VAL A 81 4.82 -8.67 1.24
C VAL A 81 5.49 -7.44 0.63
N LEU A 82 4.94 -6.24 0.87
CA LEU A 82 5.49 -5.01 0.32
C LEU A 82 6.82 -4.60 0.97
N GLU A 83 7.01 -4.90 2.25
CA GLU A 83 8.25 -4.58 2.98
C GLU A 83 9.50 -5.20 2.33
N PRO A 84 9.59 -6.51 2.06
CA PRO A 84 10.73 -7.10 1.37
C PRO A 84 10.93 -6.55 -0.05
N ILE A 85 9.85 -6.22 -0.78
CA ILE A 85 9.95 -5.61 -2.11
C ILE A 85 10.58 -4.21 -2.00
N GLU A 86 10.14 -3.40 -1.04
CA GLU A 86 10.68 -2.07 -0.79
C GLU A 86 12.16 -2.14 -0.40
N ILE A 87 12.54 -2.98 0.56
CA ILE A 87 13.92 -3.16 1.04
C ILE A 87 14.83 -3.63 -0.10
N ASN A 88 14.41 -4.65 -0.84
CA ASN A 88 15.20 -5.18 -1.95
C ASN A 88 15.40 -4.12 -3.06
N THR A 89 14.35 -3.38 -3.40
CA THR A 89 14.44 -2.28 -4.38
C THR A 89 15.43 -1.21 -3.93
N ARG A 90 15.38 -0.81 -2.66
CA ARG A 90 16.28 0.15 -2.02
C ARG A 90 17.73 -0.29 -2.11
N THR A 91 17.99 -1.54 -1.73
CA THR A 91 19.32 -2.16 -1.78
C THR A 91 19.90 -2.17 -3.19
N GLN A 92 19.12 -2.60 -4.17
CA GLN A 92 19.64 -2.77 -5.53
C GLN A 92 19.85 -1.45 -6.26
N ILE A 93 18.98 -0.46 -6.04
CA ILE A 93 19.20 0.88 -6.59
C ILE A 93 20.49 1.47 -6.03
N SER A 94 20.65 1.45 -4.70
CA SER A 94 21.83 2.03 -4.06
C SER A 94 23.12 1.30 -4.41
N HIS A 95 23.09 -0.02 -4.48
CA HIS A 95 24.23 -0.85 -4.84
C HIS A 95 24.69 -0.58 -6.29
N HIS A 96 23.73 -0.58 -7.24
CA HIS A 96 24.03 -0.26 -8.64
C HIS A 96 24.66 1.13 -8.78
N LEU A 97 24.04 2.15 -8.17
CA LEU A 97 24.53 3.52 -8.27
C LEU A 97 25.91 3.68 -7.61
N ALA A 98 26.14 3.06 -6.46
CA ALA A 98 27.43 3.10 -5.76
C ALA A 98 28.56 2.47 -6.60
N LEU A 99 28.29 1.32 -7.24
CA LEU A 99 29.29 0.64 -8.08
C LEU A 99 29.57 1.36 -9.40
N THR A 100 28.56 2.05 -9.94
CA THR A 100 28.67 2.71 -11.26
C THR A 100 29.26 4.13 -11.13
N TYR A 101 28.84 4.88 -10.10
CA TYR A 101 29.13 6.31 -9.98
C TYR A 101 29.90 6.70 -8.70
N GLY A 102 30.13 5.75 -7.79
CA GLY A 102 30.75 6.01 -6.50
C GLY A 102 29.75 6.21 -5.34
N SER A 103 30.29 6.25 -4.13
CA SER A 103 29.49 6.41 -2.92
C SER A 103 28.69 7.73 -2.87
N ASP A 104 29.19 8.75 -3.54
CA ASP A 104 28.60 10.08 -3.67
C ASP A 104 27.62 10.24 -4.85
N ALA A 105 27.21 9.15 -5.48
CA ALA A 105 26.33 9.13 -6.66
C ALA A 105 25.09 10.03 -6.52
N PHE A 106 24.54 10.15 -5.30
CA PHE A 106 23.37 10.99 -5.05
C PHE A 106 23.64 12.49 -5.29
N TYR A 107 24.85 12.96 -5.11
CA TYR A 107 25.23 14.36 -5.30
C TYR A 107 25.67 14.71 -6.72
N GLN A 108 25.67 13.73 -7.64
CA GLN A 108 26.07 13.90 -9.02
C GLN A 108 24.86 14.08 -9.92
N ALA A 109 24.51 15.33 -10.27
CA ALA A 109 23.34 15.62 -11.12
C ALA A 109 23.33 14.85 -12.45
N LYS A 110 24.51 14.49 -13.00
CA LYS A 110 24.64 13.70 -14.26
C LYS A 110 24.03 12.29 -14.17
N VAL A 111 23.79 11.75 -12.96
CA VAL A 111 23.16 10.43 -12.74
C VAL A 111 21.66 10.47 -13.03
N PHE A 112 21.09 11.66 -13.05
CA PHE A 112 19.65 11.88 -13.15
C PHE A 112 19.26 12.48 -14.50
N LYS A 113 18.11 12.05 -15.01
CA LYS A 113 17.57 12.49 -16.30
C LYS A 113 17.02 13.93 -16.26
N ASP A 114 16.39 14.29 -15.14
CA ASP A 114 15.64 15.52 -14.96
C ASP A 114 16.14 16.21 -13.67
N ASN A 115 16.81 17.36 -13.83
CA ASN A 115 17.41 18.08 -12.73
C ASN A 115 16.37 18.72 -11.80
N VAL A 116 15.18 19.09 -12.29
CA VAL A 116 14.11 19.64 -11.45
C VAL A 116 13.60 18.57 -10.49
N LYS A 117 13.31 17.37 -11.01
CA LYS A 117 12.91 16.22 -10.17
C LYS A 117 14.01 15.76 -9.24
N TYR A 118 15.27 15.83 -9.66
CA TYR A 118 16.40 15.56 -8.79
C TYR A 118 16.41 16.55 -7.62
N GLN A 119 16.25 17.85 -7.88
CA GLN A 119 16.23 18.86 -6.83
C GLN A 119 15.08 18.64 -5.84
N GLU A 120 13.88 18.29 -6.30
CA GLU A 120 12.76 17.91 -5.42
C GLU A 120 13.11 16.74 -4.47
N ILE A 121 13.81 15.73 -4.99
CA ILE A 121 14.23 14.56 -4.18
C ILE A 121 15.32 14.99 -3.19
N PHE A 122 16.25 15.83 -3.61
CA PHE A 122 17.33 16.35 -2.78
C PHE A 122 16.78 17.22 -1.64
N ASP A 123 15.85 18.11 -1.91
CA ASP A 123 15.21 18.98 -0.92
C ASP A 123 14.44 18.15 0.11
N ASN A 124 13.65 17.15 -0.34
CA ASN A 124 12.97 16.23 0.56
C ASN A 124 13.94 15.46 1.47
N PHE A 125 15.09 15.03 0.94
CA PHE A 125 16.15 14.39 1.74
C PHE A 125 16.72 15.35 2.77
N SER A 126 17.05 16.59 2.36
CA SER A 126 17.61 17.61 3.24
C SER A 126 16.64 17.95 4.38
N ASP A 127 15.36 18.05 4.10
CA ASP A 127 14.30 18.28 5.09
C ASP A 127 14.19 17.09 6.07
N GLU A 128 14.33 15.85 5.58
CA GLU A 128 14.29 14.66 6.44
C GLU A 128 15.50 14.62 7.38
N ILE A 129 16.69 14.93 6.89
CA ILE A 129 17.90 15.06 7.71
C ILE A 129 17.73 16.17 8.76
N ALA A 130 17.18 17.32 8.38
CA ALA A 130 16.95 18.44 9.29
C ALA A 130 15.94 18.12 10.41
N ARG A 131 14.89 17.34 10.08
CA ARG A 131 13.88 16.88 11.06
C ARG A 131 14.44 15.86 12.04
N ASN A 132 15.34 15.00 11.59
CA ASN A 132 15.88 13.88 12.36
C ASN A 132 17.33 14.09 12.82
N LYS A 133 17.79 15.34 12.95
CA LYS A 133 19.20 15.70 13.28
C LYS A 133 19.78 15.09 14.54
N LYS A 134 18.98 14.44 15.39
CA LYS A 134 19.42 13.70 16.57
C LYS A 134 19.60 12.19 16.30
N ASP A 135 19.24 11.71 15.10
CA ASP A 135 19.43 10.32 14.72
C ASP A 135 20.94 9.98 14.74
N PRO A 136 21.35 8.86 15.37
CA PRO A 136 22.78 8.50 15.48
C PRO A 136 23.50 8.38 14.13
N VAL A 137 22.81 7.93 13.07
CA VAL A 137 23.36 7.82 11.72
C VAL A 137 23.65 9.21 11.16
N ILE A 138 22.72 10.16 11.35
CA ILE A 138 22.87 11.54 10.89
C ILE A 138 24.03 12.22 11.64
N VAL A 139 24.04 12.12 12.97
CA VAL A 139 25.12 12.69 13.81
C VAL A 139 26.49 12.14 13.39
N HIS A 140 26.58 10.82 13.15
CA HIS A 140 27.83 10.20 12.68
C HIS A 140 28.31 10.80 11.36
N HIS A 141 27.41 10.95 10.36
CA HIS A 141 27.81 11.48 9.05
C HIS A 141 28.12 12.98 9.09
N GLN A 142 27.41 13.74 9.92
CA GLN A 142 27.73 15.17 10.13
C GLN A 142 29.12 15.35 10.71
N ASN A 143 29.49 14.56 11.74
CA ASN A 143 30.75 14.69 12.42
C ASN A 143 31.96 14.13 11.65
N LYS A 144 31.76 13.03 10.92
CA LYS A 144 32.88 12.32 10.28
C LYS A 144 33.04 12.64 8.80
N TYR A 145 31.94 12.96 8.11
CA TYR A 145 31.90 13.12 6.65
C TYR A 145 31.37 14.49 6.21
N ALA A 146 31.42 15.49 7.08
CA ALA A 146 30.96 16.86 6.82
C ALA A 146 29.52 16.93 6.30
N GLY A 147 28.66 16.02 6.75
CA GLY A 147 27.27 15.96 6.35
C GLY A 147 27.02 15.31 4.99
N LEU A 148 28.01 14.64 4.40
CA LEU A 148 27.81 13.81 3.21
C LEU A 148 27.39 12.41 3.60
N PHE A 149 26.43 11.87 2.88
CA PHE A 149 25.88 10.53 3.10
C PHE A 149 26.11 9.67 1.84
N PRO A 150 26.72 8.49 1.96
CA PRO A 150 26.81 7.60 0.81
C PRO A 150 25.42 7.15 0.36
N ILE A 151 25.27 6.87 -0.94
CA ILE A 151 23.96 6.57 -1.55
C ILE A 151 23.19 5.46 -0.82
N TRP A 152 23.86 4.44 -0.28
CA TRP A 152 23.20 3.36 0.49
C TRP A 152 22.66 3.82 1.84
N VAL A 153 23.12 4.97 2.37
CA VAL A 153 22.54 5.60 3.56
C VAL A 153 21.44 6.58 3.17
N VAL A 154 21.63 7.34 2.09
CA VAL A 154 20.62 8.28 1.57
C VAL A 154 19.28 7.58 1.33
N VAL A 155 19.29 6.42 0.67
CA VAL A 155 18.06 5.70 0.33
C VAL A 155 17.32 5.17 1.57
N GLU A 156 17.97 5.01 2.73
CA GLU A 156 17.30 4.58 3.97
C GLU A 156 16.35 5.66 4.52
N PHE A 157 16.63 6.93 4.24
CA PHE A 157 15.76 8.04 4.60
C PHE A 157 14.61 8.28 3.61
N PHE A 158 14.54 7.53 2.51
CA PHE A 158 13.48 7.70 1.52
C PHE A 158 12.21 6.92 1.89
N SER A 159 11.06 7.52 1.69
CA SER A 159 9.82 6.76 1.60
C SER A 159 9.82 5.90 0.33
N PHE A 160 8.97 4.87 0.28
CA PHE A 160 8.83 4.06 -0.93
C PHE A 160 8.41 4.90 -2.16
N ASN A 161 7.60 5.93 -1.94
CA ASN A 161 7.25 6.87 -3.01
C ASN A 161 8.46 7.67 -3.50
N THR A 162 9.31 8.16 -2.59
CA THR A 162 10.55 8.87 -2.95
C THR A 162 11.49 7.94 -3.71
N LEU A 163 11.63 6.69 -3.27
CA LEU A 163 12.43 5.67 -3.95
C LEU A 163 11.91 5.39 -5.38
N SER A 164 10.58 5.31 -5.56
CA SER A 164 9.95 5.19 -6.88
C SER A 164 10.24 6.39 -7.78
N LYS A 165 10.21 7.62 -7.24
CA LYS A 165 10.57 8.83 -7.96
C LYS A 165 12.05 8.85 -8.35
N LEU A 166 12.94 8.44 -7.43
CA LEU A 166 14.37 8.31 -7.69
C LEU A 166 14.60 7.36 -8.88
N TYR A 167 14.05 6.13 -8.82
CA TYR A 167 14.18 5.17 -9.91
C TYR A 167 13.70 5.73 -11.25
N LYS A 168 12.54 6.38 -11.28
CA LYS A 168 11.99 6.97 -12.51
C LYS A 168 12.87 8.07 -13.08
N ASN A 169 13.65 8.74 -12.25
CA ASN A 169 14.55 9.82 -12.64
C ASN A 169 15.98 9.36 -13.00
N LEU A 170 16.32 8.09 -12.84
CA LEU A 170 17.60 7.55 -13.29
C LEU A 170 17.70 7.54 -14.82
N LEU A 171 18.94 7.48 -15.33
CA LEU A 171 19.20 7.31 -16.73
C LEU A 171 18.67 5.95 -17.24
N GLU A 172 18.27 5.90 -18.51
CA GLU A 172 17.69 4.69 -19.11
C GLU A 172 18.58 3.43 -19.00
N PRO A 173 19.92 3.49 -19.19
CA PRO A 173 20.78 2.33 -19.01
C PRO A 173 20.72 1.76 -17.58
N ASP A 174 20.74 2.62 -16.57
CA ASP A 174 20.69 2.22 -15.16
C ASP A 174 19.36 1.57 -14.80
N LYS A 175 18.25 2.17 -15.24
CA LYS A 175 16.92 1.59 -15.06
C LYS A 175 16.80 0.20 -15.64
N LYS A 176 17.33 -0.01 -16.86
CA LYS A 176 17.32 -1.32 -17.54
C LYS A 176 18.12 -2.37 -16.76
N ILE A 177 19.32 -2.00 -16.28
CA ILE A 177 20.16 -2.91 -15.50
C ILE A 177 19.46 -3.31 -14.19
N ILE A 178 18.94 -2.33 -13.45
CA ILE A 178 18.26 -2.56 -12.16
C ILE A 178 17.03 -3.44 -12.37
N ALA A 179 16.13 -3.08 -13.28
CA ALA A 179 14.89 -3.83 -13.51
C ALA A 179 15.13 -5.27 -13.99
N LYS A 180 16.12 -5.46 -14.90
CA LYS A 180 16.48 -6.77 -15.40
C LYS A 180 17.17 -7.63 -14.34
N GLY A 181 18.10 -7.04 -13.59
CA GLY A 181 18.86 -7.76 -12.55
C GLY A 181 17.95 -8.23 -11.39
N LEU A 182 17.02 -7.40 -10.95
CA LEU A 182 16.13 -7.72 -9.85
C LEU A 182 15.03 -8.74 -10.21
N TYR A 183 14.31 -8.44 -11.31
CA TYR A 183 13.03 -9.11 -11.56
C TYR A 183 12.90 -9.59 -13.02
N ASN A 184 13.96 -9.52 -13.81
CA ASN A 184 13.91 -9.76 -15.25
C ASN A 184 12.72 -8.99 -15.90
N ALA A 185 12.53 -7.74 -15.48
CA ALA A 185 11.42 -6.90 -15.90
C ALA A 185 11.87 -5.82 -16.90
N ASN A 186 10.92 -5.31 -17.68
CA ASN A 186 11.12 -4.09 -18.45
C ASN A 186 11.21 -2.89 -17.49
N ASP A 187 12.13 -1.96 -17.76
CA ASP A 187 12.40 -0.78 -16.93
C ASP A 187 11.19 0.17 -16.79
N TYR A 188 10.42 0.35 -17.87
CA TYR A 188 9.19 1.16 -17.83
C TYR A 188 8.12 0.50 -16.94
N LEU A 189 7.87 -0.80 -17.13
CA LEU A 189 6.92 -1.55 -16.31
C LEU A 189 7.33 -1.54 -14.83
N PHE A 190 8.60 -1.80 -14.55
CA PHE A 190 9.11 -1.81 -13.18
C PHE A 190 8.91 -0.44 -12.50
N GLY A 191 9.23 0.66 -13.19
CA GLY A 191 8.99 2.01 -12.66
C GLY A 191 7.52 2.32 -12.40
N GLN A 192 6.62 1.81 -13.24
CA GLN A 192 5.18 1.94 -13.05
C GLN A 192 4.70 1.09 -11.85
N TRP A 193 5.21 -0.14 -11.71
CA TRP A 193 4.91 -1.04 -10.59
C TRP A 193 5.37 -0.46 -9.25
N LEU A 194 6.59 0.07 -9.17
CA LEU A 194 7.06 0.74 -7.95
C LEU A 194 6.13 1.87 -7.51
N HIS A 195 5.61 2.64 -8.47
CA HIS A 195 4.70 3.73 -8.17
C HIS A 195 3.38 3.24 -7.57
N VAL A 196 2.70 2.28 -8.22
CA VAL A 196 1.41 1.77 -7.71
C VAL A 196 1.58 1.04 -6.37
N LEU A 197 2.69 0.30 -6.18
CA LEU A 197 2.98 -0.37 -4.92
C LEU A 197 3.31 0.62 -3.79
N SER A 198 3.95 1.76 -4.10
CA SER A 198 4.19 2.81 -3.10
C SER A 198 2.88 3.44 -2.62
N ILE A 199 1.90 3.62 -3.52
CA ILE A 199 0.56 4.07 -3.16
C ILE A 199 -0.14 3.02 -2.29
N GLN A 200 -0.08 1.74 -2.69
CA GLN A 200 -0.68 0.65 -1.92
C GLN A 200 -0.08 0.53 -0.51
N ARG A 201 1.25 0.61 -0.41
CA ARG A 201 1.95 0.61 0.89
C ARG A 201 1.46 1.74 1.79
N ASN A 202 1.32 2.95 1.25
CA ASN A 202 0.84 4.10 2.01
C ASN A 202 -0.62 3.93 2.44
N ILE A 203 -1.51 3.41 1.58
CA ILE A 203 -2.89 3.07 1.95
C ILE A 203 -2.89 2.11 3.14
N CYS A 204 -2.10 1.04 3.09
CA CYS A 204 -2.03 0.06 4.17
C CYS A 204 -1.43 0.65 5.46
N ALA A 205 -0.32 1.38 5.36
CA ALA A 205 0.39 1.95 6.51
C ALA A 205 -0.38 3.07 7.22
N HIS A 206 -1.19 3.83 6.47
CA HIS A 206 -2.02 4.92 7.01
C HIS A 206 -3.48 4.49 7.26
N TYR A 207 -3.72 3.17 7.40
CA TYR A 207 -5.02 2.61 7.79
C TYR A 207 -6.15 2.92 6.79
N GLY A 208 -5.83 3.18 5.51
CA GLY A 208 -6.83 3.36 4.45
C GLY A 208 -7.59 2.04 4.19
N TYR A 209 -8.86 2.12 3.80
CA TYR A 209 -9.63 0.94 3.45
C TYR A 209 -9.19 0.34 2.11
N LEU A 210 -9.30 -1.00 2.00
CA LEU A 210 -9.11 -1.77 0.76
C LEU A 210 -10.45 -2.25 0.21
N PHE A 211 -11.41 -2.40 1.09
CA PHE A 211 -12.75 -2.92 0.84
C PHE A 211 -13.45 -2.10 -0.26
N ARG A 212 -13.80 -2.74 -1.37
CA ARG A 212 -14.46 -2.15 -2.55
C ARG A 212 -13.77 -0.88 -3.07
N ARG A 213 -12.44 -0.84 -2.91
CA ARG A 213 -11.68 0.31 -3.34
C ARG A 213 -11.39 0.25 -4.84
N GLU A 214 -11.71 1.34 -5.52
CA GLU A 214 -11.24 1.59 -6.88
C GLU A 214 -9.96 2.44 -6.85
N TYR A 215 -8.98 2.02 -7.65
CA TYR A 215 -7.69 2.67 -7.74
C TYR A 215 -7.65 3.59 -8.97
N PRO A 216 -7.41 4.91 -8.80
CA PRO A 216 -7.35 5.83 -9.93
C PRO A 216 -6.11 5.60 -10.79
N ILE A 217 -5.02 5.09 -10.19
CA ILE A 217 -3.80 4.72 -10.90
C ILE A 217 -3.74 3.20 -10.96
N ARG A 218 -3.86 2.66 -12.18
CA ARG A 218 -3.90 1.22 -12.45
C ARG A 218 -2.50 0.68 -12.73
N PRO A 219 -2.15 -0.52 -12.28
CA PRO A 219 -0.93 -1.17 -12.69
C PRO A 219 -1.02 -1.56 -14.18
N ILE A 220 0.09 -1.44 -14.88
CA ILE A 220 0.23 -2.04 -16.21
C ILE A 220 0.58 -3.52 -16.02
N ILE A 221 -0.35 -4.39 -16.34
CA ILE A 221 -0.16 -5.84 -16.18
C ILE A 221 0.59 -6.40 -17.39
N ALA A 222 1.62 -7.19 -17.13
CA ALA A 222 2.39 -7.85 -18.19
C ALA A 222 1.48 -8.83 -18.98
N LYS A 223 1.60 -8.84 -20.30
CA LYS A 223 0.80 -9.72 -21.19
C LYS A 223 0.90 -11.21 -20.82
N SER A 224 1.98 -11.62 -20.18
CA SER A 224 2.18 -12.99 -19.70
C SER A 224 1.14 -13.46 -18.68
N PHE A 225 0.47 -12.55 -18.00
CA PHE A 225 -0.60 -12.89 -17.05
C PHE A 225 -1.95 -13.21 -17.71
N LYS A 226 -2.13 -12.93 -19.01
CA LYS A 226 -3.40 -13.12 -19.74
C LYS A 226 -4.60 -12.48 -19.02
N TRP A 227 -4.36 -11.36 -18.35
CA TRP A 227 -5.33 -10.61 -17.57
C TRP A 227 -6.06 -9.58 -18.44
N ASP A 228 -7.37 -9.38 -18.18
CA ASP A 228 -8.16 -8.36 -18.87
C ASP A 228 -7.93 -6.97 -18.22
N PRO A 229 -7.33 -6.00 -18.95
CA PRO A 229 -7.09 -4.66 -18.43
C PRO A 229 -8.33 -3.88 -17.98
N ALA A 230 -9.52 -4.26 -18.43
CA ALA A 230 -10.76 -3.63 -18.00
C ALA A 230 -11.01 -3.79 -16.48
N GLN A 231 -10.39 -4.78 -15.83
CA GLN A 231 -10.53 -5.10 -14.41
C GLN A 231 -9.38 -4.57 -13.55
N ASP A 232 -8.51 -3.71 -14.10
CA ASP A 232 -7.26 -3.28 -13.43
C ASP A 232 -7.45 -2.24 -12.31
N ASN A 233 -8.67 -1.77 -12.04
CA ASN A 233 -8.93 -0.71 -11.07
C ASN A 233 -9.15 -1.19 -9.64
N GLN A 234 -8.93 -2.48 -9.36
CA GLN A 234 -9.16 -3.08 -8.04
C GLN A 234 -7.88 -3.73 -7.47
N LEU A 235 -7.94 -4.17 -6.22
CA LEU A 235 -6.79 -4.70 -5.48
C LEU A 235 -6.16 -5.92 -6.16
N PHE A 236 -6.95 -6.76 -6.83
CA PHE A 236 -6.44 -7.98 -7.46
C PHE A 236 -5.32 -7.71 -8.48
N ALA A 237 -5.45 -6.64 -9.28
CA ALA A 237 -4.41 -6.26 -10.24
C ALA A 237 -3.06 -5.96 -9.56
N LEU A 238 -3.09 -5.38 -8.35
CA LEU A 238 -1.87 -5.16 -7.55
C LEU A 238 -1.27 -6.48 -7.04
N PHE A 239 -2.06 -7.50 -6.78
CA PHE A 239 -1.58 -8.85 -6.43
C PHE A 239 -0.79 -9.49 -7.56
N LEU A 240 -1.19 -9.30 -8.83
CA LEU A 240 -0.42 -9.78 -9.98
C LEU A 240 0.98 -9.13 -10.02
N VAL A 241 1.07 -7.83 -9.72
CA VAL A 241 2.35 -7.13 -9.62
C VAL A 241 3.17 -7.63 -8.43
N MET A 242 2.55 -7.76 -7.25
CA MET A 242 3.21 -8.24 -6.05
C MET A 242 3.78 -9.66 -6.25
N ARG A 243 3.01 -10.56 -6.88
CA ARG A 243 3.49 -11.91 -7.27
C ARG A 243 4.77 -11.83 -8.08
N ARG A 244 4.83 -10.93 -9.06
CA ARG A 244 5.98 -10.78 -9.96
C ARG A 244 7.23 -10.29 -9.26
N LEU A 245 7.08 -9.53 -8.17
CA LEU A 245 8.17 -8.88 -7.45
C LEU A 245 8.51 -9.55 -6.11
N SER A 246 7.76 -10.57 -5.71
CA SER A 246 8.00 -11.28 -4.45
C SER A 246 8.90 -12.50 -4.64
N ASP A 247 9.62 -12.84 -3.58
CA ASP A 247 10.22 -14.17 -3.45
C ASP A 247 9.14 -15.26 -3.52
N ARG A 248 9.47 -16.39 -4.13
CA ARG A 248 8.52 -17.48 -4.36
C ARG A 248 7.95 -18.04 -3.07
N ASN A 249 8.78 -18.28 -2.05
CA ASN A 249 8.34 -18.88 -0.80
C ASN A 249 7.48 -17.93 0.01
N LEU A 250 7.89 -16.64 0.06
CA LEU A 250 7.10 -15.60 0.69
C LEU A 250 5.72 -15.49 0.03
N TRP A 251 5.69 -15.49 -1.31
CA TRP A 251 4.43 -15.41 -2.06
C TRP A 251 3.52 -16.60 -1.82
N GLN A 252 4.06 -17.82 -1.84
CA GLN A 252 3.29 -19.04 -1.57
C GLN A 252 2.68 -19.01 -0.16
N THR A 253 3.46 -18.62 0.85
CA THR A 253 2.98 -18.46 2.23
C THR A 253 1.87 -17.41 2.32
N PHE A 254 2.04 -16.27 1.65
CA PHE A 254 1.04 -15.22 1.61
C PHE A 254 -0.27 -15.69 0.98
N ILE A 255 -0.22 -16.35 -0.18
CA ILE A 255 -1.40 -16.88 -0.87
C ILE A 255 -2.09 -17.98 -0.08
N GLN A 256 -1.32 -18.84 0.60
CA GLN A 256 -1.90 -19.83 1.51
C GLN A 256 -2.68 -19.15 2.64
N ASN A 257 -2.12 -18.11 3.27
CA ASN A 257 -2.85 -17.33 4.29
C ASN A 257 -4.16 -16.73 3.76
N ILE A 258 -4.17 -16.22 2.50
CA ILE A 258 -5.39 -15.70 1.87
C ILE A 258 -6.42 -16.82 1.67
N SER A 259 -6.00 -17.98 1.15
CA SER A 259 -6.89 -19.14 0.95
C SER A 259 -7.48 -19.65 2.27
N ASP A 260 -6.70 -19.68 3.34
CA ASP A 260 -7.18 -20.14 4.65
C ASP A 260 -8.12 -19.10 5.28
N ALA A 261 -7.84 -17.82 5.11
CA ALA A 261 -8.71 -16.74 5.57
C ALA A 261 -10.10 -16.79 4.91
N GLU A 262 -10.16 -17.08 3.62
CA GLU A 262 -11.42 -17.24 2.87
C GLU A 262 -12.31 -18.33 3.48
N LYS A 263 -11.70 -19.38 4.07
CA LYS A 263 -12.43 -20.49 4.69
C LYS A 263 -12.78 -20.27 6.17
N THR A 264 -11.95 -19.51 6.87
CA THR A 264 -11.99 -19.46 8.34
C THR A 264 -12.47 -18.14 8.90
N ARG A 265 -12.34 -17.03 8.15
CA ARG A 265 -12.73 -15.72 8.64
C ARG A 265 -14.19 -15.43 8.29
N PRO A 266 -15.04 -15.06 9.27
CA PRO A 266 -16.43 -14.77 9.00
C PRO A 266 -16.56 -13.58 8.03
N PHE A 267 -17.46 -13.70 7.06
CA PHE A 267 -17.79 -12.67 6.07
C PHE A 267 -16.58 -12.16 5.25
N PHE A 268 -15.51 -12.94 5.13
CA PHE A 268 -14.38 -12.61 4.29
C PHE A 268 -14.65 -13.05 2.85
N ASP A 269 -14.98 -12.09 2.01
CA ASP A 269 -15.31 -12.29 0.60
C ASP A 269 -14.27 -11.57 -0.27
N LEU A 270 -13.48 -12.33 -1.02
CA LEU A 270 -12.45 -11.78 -1.90
C LEU A 270 -13.05 -10.98 -3.09
N GLY A 271 -14.30 -11.22 -3.44
CA GLY A 271 -15.03 -10.41 -4.42
C GLY A 271 -15.15 -8.94 -4.00
N ASP A 272 -15.24 -8.65 -2.70
CA ASP A 272 -15.21 -7.27 -2.18
C ASP A 272 -13.86 -6.56 -2.38
N TYR A 273 -12.84 -7.26 -2.82
CA TYR A 273 -11.49 -6.73 -3.12
C TYR A 273 -11.13 -6.88 -4.61
N GLY A 274 -12.14 -7.24 -5.44
CA GLY A 274 -11.98 -7.37 -6.89
C GLY A 274 -11.28 -8.64 -7.35
N PHE A 275 -11.31 -9.69 -6.55
CA PHE A 275 -10.80 -10.98 -6.97
C PHE A 275 -11.81 -11.71 -7.84
N PRO A 276 -11.42 -12.24 -9.00
CA PRO A 276 -12.27 -13.12 -9.79
C PRO A 276 -12.45 -14.48 -9.08
N THR A 277 -13.48 -15.21 -9.42
CA THR A 277 -13.77 -16.52 -8.83
C THR A 277 -12.65 -17.54 -9.05
N ASP A 278 -11.94 -17.44 -10.16
CA ASP A 278 -10.81 -18.28 -10.56
C ASP A 278 -9.44 -17.69 -10.21
N TRP A 279 -9.36 -16.76 -9.26
CA TRP A 279 -8.17 -16.00 -8.89
C TRP A 279 -6.93 -16.87 -8.64
N ARG A 280 -7.13 -18.13 -8.20
CA ARG A 280 -6.04 -19.08 -7.96
C ARG A 280 -5.28 -19.43 -9.23
N SER A 281 -5.94 -19.44 -10.39
CA SER A 281 -5.30 -19.71 -11.68
C SER A 281 -4.25 -18.66 -12.04
N TYR A 282 -4.37 -17.45 -11.49
CA TYR A 282 -3.42 -16.34 -11.72
C TYR A 282 -2.33 -16.24 -10.66
N LEU A 283 -2.61 -16.64 -9.42
CA LEU A 283 -1.76 -16.32 -8.27
C LEU A 283 -1.03 -17.53 -7.65
N VAL A 284 -1.48 -18.74 -7.91
CA VAL A 284 -0.87 -19.99 -7.41
C VAL A 284 0.23 -20.51 -8.33
#